data_8a8f419faf6543335abe4d57763d1512
#
_entry.id   8a8f419faf6543335abe4d57763d1512
#
_cell.length_a   1.000
_cell.length_b   1.000
_cell.length_c   1.000
_cell.angle_alpha   90.00
_cell.angle_beta   90.00
_cell.angle_gamma   90.00
#
_symmetry.space_group_name_H-M   'P 1'
#
loop_
_entity.id
_entity.type
_entity.pdbx_description
1 polymer ?
#
loop_
_entity_poly.entity_id
_entity_poly.type
_entity_poly.pdbx_seq_one_letter_code
_entity_poly.pdbx_strand_id
1 'polypeptide(L)'
;MADTYGLSCDPPRGWQVAVMRRPGTVPPAAGARIAVAVEQDVTRPVLHACTRSMPADRGDFGSGVVELLGPDDVFVALVDYGTEVADQGLFEKQGLPRLAPSQFGPNRLQRPLPGRSASQHFFSSGGRAFCLFTVLGSHARRMASVPRAAALVKTLHITDRASLAREGGHP
;
A
#
# COMPACT_ATOMS: atom_id res chain seq x y z
N MET A 1 -9.59 5.40 14.42
CA MET A 1 -8.97 6.43 13.53
C MET A 1 -10.00 6.84 12.50
N ALA A 2 -10.12 8.14 12.22
CA ALA A 2 -11.09 8.62 11.25
C ALA A 2 -10.80 8.06 9.85
N ASP A 3 -11.86 7.69 9.13
CA ASP A 3 -11.76 7.33 7.71
C ASP A 3 -11.31 8.55 6.92
N THR A 4 -10.24 8.41 6.17
CA THR A 4 -9.71 9.47 5.33
C THR A 4 -9.66 8.97 3.88
N TYR A 5 -10.46 9.56 3.01
CA TYR A 5 -10.59 9.16 1.61
C TYR A 5 -11.01 7.69 1.40
N GLY A 6 -11.82 7.15 2.32
CA GLY A 6 -12.26 5.77 2.28
C GLY A 6 -11.16 4.76 2.67
N LEU A 7 -10.13 5.20 3.36
CA LEU A 7 -9.09 4.36 3.93
C LEU A 7 -8.94 4.65 5.42
N SER A 8 -8.94 3.62 6.24
CA SER A 8 -8.67 3.74 7.67
C SER A 8 -7.91 2.53 8.19
N CYS A 9 -7.34 2.68 9.36
CA CYS A 9 -6.54 1.66 10.01
C CYS A 9 -6.59 1.86 11.52
N ASP A 10 -6.72 0.77 12.27
CA ASP A 10 -6.56 0.76 13.74
C ASP A 10 -5.28 0.00 14.10
N PRO A 11 -4.12 0.68 14.04
CA PRO A 11 -2.83 0.01 14.09
C PRO A 11 -2.53 -0.54 15.49
N PRO A 12 -1.83 -1.68 15.58
CA PRO A 12 -1.23 -2.12 16.84
C PRO A 12 -0.27 -1.07 17.40
N ARG A 13 0.08 -1.19 18.69
CA ARG A 13 1.03 -0.27 19.32
C ARG A 13 2.38 -0.26 18.57
N GLY A 14 2.99 0.92 18.48
CA GLY A 14 4.29 1.12 17.85
C GLY A 14 4.26 1.34 16.34
N TRP A 15 3.08 1.49 15.75
CA TRP A 15 2.92 1.87 14.36
C TRP A 15 2.52 3.33 14.22
N GLN A 16 3.10 4.01 13.25
CA GLN A 16 2.61 5.29 12.75
C GLN A 16 1.83 5.06 11.46
N VAL A 17 0.70 5.74 11.31
CA VAL A 17 -0.15 5.65 10.11
C VAL A 17 -0.43 7.05 9.60
N ALA A 18 -0.34 7.22 8.29
CA ALA A 18 -0.70 8.45 7.60
C ALA A 18 -1.43 8.11 6.30
N VAL A 19 -2.51 8.81 6.02
CA VAL A 19 -3.21 8.75 4.73
C VAL A 19 -2.96 10.07 4.01
N MET A 20 -2.50 9.98 2.77
CA MET A 20 -2.17 11.12 1.93
C MET A 20 -2.92 11.01 0.61
N ARG A 21 -3.14 12.15 -0.03
CA ARG A 21 -3.69 12.24 -1.38
C ARG A 21 -2.63 12.80 -2.30
N ARG A 22 -2.34 12.10 -3.39
CA ARG A 22 -1.34 12.52 -4.37
C ARG A 22 -1.91 12.49 -5.78
N PRO A 23 -1.35 13.24 -6.73
CA PRO A 23 -1.66 13.07 -8.15
C PRO A 23 -1.49 11.61 -8.54
N GLY A 24 -2.39 11.09 -9.35
CA GLY A 24 -2.41 9.66 -9.69
C GLY A 24 -1.09 9.19 -10.28
N THR A 25 -0.46 8.20 -9.65
CA THR A 25 0.67 7.47 -10.23
C THR A 25 0.16 6.37 -11.14
N VAL A 26 0.67 6.34 -12.37
CA VAL A 26 0.44 5.21 -13.28
C VAL A 26 1.14 3.98 -12.70
N PRO A 27 0.48 2.79 -12.65
CA PRO A 27 1.15 1.58 -12.19
C PRO A 27 2.41 1.34 -13.01
N PRO A 28 3.54 0.94 -12.39
CA PRO A 28 4.62 0.35 -13.15
C PRO A 28 4.11 -0.95 -13.74
N ALA A 29 3.77 -0.92 -15.02
CA ALA A 29 3.34 -2.09 -15.74
C ALA A 29 4.53 -3.05 -15.86
N ALA A 30 4.49 -4.16 -15.16
CA ALA A 30 5.27 -5.32 -15.51
C ALA A 30 4.80 -5.79 -16.90
N GLY A 31 5.48 -5.32 -17.95
CA GLY A 31 5.33 -5.82 -19.31
C GLY A 31 4.20 -5.25 -20.16
N ALA A 32 3.45 -4.24 -19.75
CA ALA A 32 2.44 -3.62 -20.59
C ALA A 32 2.89 -2.23 -21.08
N ARG A 33 3.11 -2.10 -22.36
CA ARG A 33 3.17 -0.82 -23.06
C ARG A 33 1.77 -0.19 -23.05
N ILE A 34 1.45 0.55 -22.02
CA ILE A 34 0.35 1.53 -22.07
C ILE A 34 0.93 2.84 -21.60
N ALA A 35 1.62 3.51 -22.49
CA ALA A 35 1.79 4.94 -22.42
C ALA A 35 0.46 5.56 -22.86
N VAL A 36 -0.51 5.64 -21.97
CA VAL A 36 -1.57 6.62 -22.06
C VAL A 36 -1.32 7.55 -20.89
N ALA A 37 -0.57 8.59 -21.15
CA ALA A 37 -0.60 9.80 -20.36
C ALA A 37 -2.01 10.38 -20.50
N VAL A 38 -2.95 9.88 -19.73
CA VAL A 38 -4.14 10.62 -19.42
C VAL A 38 -3.72 11.48 -18.23
N GLU A 39 -3.37 12.72 -18.54
CA GLU A 39 -3.39 13.82 -17.57
C GLU A 39 -4.83 13.94 -17.05
N GLN A 40 -5.20 13.06 -16.16
CA GLN A 40 -6.34 13.30 -15.30
C GLN A 40 -5.77 13.64 -13.94
N ASP A 41 -6.08 14.84 -13.53
CA ASP A 41 -5.81 15.44 -12.22
C ASP A 41 -6.57 14.67 -11.11
N VAL A 42 -6.44 13.34 -11.11
CA VAL A 42 -7.07 12.45 -10.15
C VAL A 42 -6.08 12.18 -9.04
N THR A 43 -6.19 12.97 -8.00
CA THR A 43 -5.47 12.69 -6.76
C THR A 43 -6.03 11.41 -6.11
N ARG A 44 -5.18 10.42 -5.88
CA ARG A 44 -5.56 9.14 -5.27
C ARG A 44 -4.96 9.01 -3.88
N PRO A 45 -5.69 8.41 -2.93
CA PRO A 45 -5.17 8.23 -1.59
C PRO A 45 -4.11 7.13 -1.54
N VAL A 46 -3.15 7.34 -0.66
CA VAL A 46 -2.15 6.36 -0.26
C VAL A 46 -2.10 6.31 1.25
N LEU A 47 -2.26 5.12 1.83
CA LEU A 47 -2.06 4.90 3.24
C LEU A 47 -0.65 4.34 3.46
N HIS A 48 0.12 4.98 4.32
CA HIS A 48 1.39 4.48 4.81
C HIS A 48 1.31 4.10 6.28
N ALA A 49 1.89 2.96 6.64
CA ALA A 49 2.10 2.55 8.01
C ALA A 49 3.55 2.11 8.21
N CYS A 50 4.16 2.51 9.30
CA CYS A 50 5.55 2.17 9.62
C CYS A 50 5.75 2.00 11.11
N THR A 51 6.65 1.10 11.51
CA THR A 51 7.04 0.89 12.91
C THR A 51 8.03 1.95 13.41
N ARG A 52 8.42 2.86 12.55
CA ARG A 52 9.27 4.01 12.87
C ARG A 52 8.69 5.31 12.35
N SER A 53 9.30 6.41 12.76
CA SER A 53 8.98 7.75 12.26
C SER A 53 9.14 7.85 10.75
N MET A 54 8.15 8.39 10.08
CA MET A 54 8.15 8.57 8.63
C MET A 54 8.46 10.03 8.27
N PRO A 55 9.47 10.31 7.41
CA PRO A 55 9.67 11.63 6.83
C PRO A 55 8.43 12.12 6.09
N ALA A 56 8.20 13.43 6.10
CA ALA A 56 7.08 14.04 5.38
C ALA A 56 7.23 13.89 3.85
N ASP A 57 8.44 14.05 3.35
CA ASP A 57 8.79 13.86 1.94
C ASP A 57 9.14 12.40 1.68
N ARG A 58 8.18 11.66 1.12
CA ARG A 58 8.33 10.24 0.80
C ARG A 58 7.46 9.87 -0.40
N GLY A 59 7.92 8.91 -1.20
CA GLY A 59 7.18 8.38 -2.35
C GLY A 59 6.04 7.45 -1.95
N ASP A 60 5.14 7.17 -2.88
CA ASP A 60 3.95 6.31 -2.66
C ASP A 60 4.31 4.90 -2.21
N PHE A 61 5.43 4.37 -2.69
CA PHE A 61 5.99 3.08 -2.27
C PHE A 61 7.08 3.19 -1.20
N GLY A 62 7.13 4.32 -0.50
CA GLY A 62 7.98 4.52 0.67
C GLY A 62 9.42 4.92 0.37
N SER A 63 9.76 5.38 -0.86
CA SER A 63 11.08 5.99 -1.07
C SER A 63 11.30 7.14 -0.07
N GLY A 64 12.45 7.20 0.55
CA GLY A 64 12.75 8.10 1.67
C GLY A 64 12.46 7.51 3.05
N VAL A 65 11.65 6.46 3.15
CA VAL A 65 11.41 5.71 4.41
C VAL A 65 12.13 4.36 4.40
N VAL A 66 11.99 3.61 3.31
CA VAL A 66 12.48 2.23 3.23
C VAL A 66 13.99 2.13 3.38
N GLU A 67 14.72 3.17 3.00
CA GLU A 67 16.16 3.28 3.18
C GLU A 67 16.59 3.42 4.64
N LEU A 68 15.68 3.92 5.48
CA LEU A 68 15.91 4.19 6.89
C LEU A 68 15.54 3.03 7.80
N LEU A 69 14.88 1.98 7.26
CA LEU A 69 14.40 0.86 8.07
C LEU A 69 15.56 0.14 8.77
N GLY A 70 15.45 -0.03 10.06
CA GLY A 70 16.28 -0.94 10.84
C GLY A 70 15.82 -2.39 10.69
N PRO A 71 16.59 -3.37 11.22
CA PRO A 71 16.31 -4.80 11.02
C PRO A 71 14.93 -5.27 11.50
N ASP A 72 14.37 -4.61 12.50
CA ASP A 72 13.07 -4.94 13.07
C ASP A 72 11.93 -4.06 12.54
N ASP A 73 12.25 -3.11 11.68
CA ASP A 73 11.24 -2.20 11.13
C ASP A 73 10.47 -2.83 9.98
N VAL A 74 9.22 -2.40 9.87
CA VAL A 74 8.31 -2.77 8.78
C VAL A 74 7.65 -1.52 8.24
N PHE A 75 7.58 -1.42 6.92
CA PHE A 75 6.83 -0.39 6.20
C PHE A 75 5.73 -1.05 5.36
N VAL A 76 4.55 -0.46 5.37
CA VAL A 76 3.40 -0.89 4.57
C VAL A 76 2.85 0.30 3.81
N ALA A 77 2.64 0.15 2.51
CA ALA A 77 1.90 1.09 1.67
C ALA A 77 0.66 0.41 1.08
N LEU A 78 -0.49 1.06 1.20
CA LEU A 78 -1.70 0.71 0.47
C LEU A 78 -1.96 1.82 -0.53
N VAL A 79 -1.71 1.54 -1.80
CA VAL A 79 -1.81 2.50 -2.90
C VAL A 79 -3.09 2.26 -3.66
N ASP A 80 -3.93 3.29 -3.78
CA ASP A 80 -5.17 3.25 -4.54
C ASP A 80 -4.91 3.55 -6.02
N TYR A 81 -5.35 2.67 -6.90
CA TYR A 81 -5.31 2.84 -8.36
C TYR A 81 -6.66 3.24 -8.96
N GLY A 82 -7.67 3.46 -8.13
CA GLY A 82 -8.98 3.92 -8.54
C GLY A 82 -9.92 2.81 -9.00
N THR A 83 -10.99 3.22 -9.66
CA THR A 83 -12.10 2.34 -10.05
C THR A 83 -11.95 1.82 -11.47
N GLU A 84 -11.20 2.51 -12.31
CA GLU A 84 -11.13 2.26 -13.75
C GLU A 84 -10.46 0.94 -14.10
N VAL A 85 -9.55 0.48 -13.25
CA VAL A 85 -8.81 -0.78 -13.41
C VAL A 85 -9.22 -1.86 -12.40
N ALA A 86 -10.23 -1.57 -11.58
CA ALA A 86 -10.74 -2.54 -10.61
C ALA A 86 -11.28 -3.79 -11.31
N ASP A 87 -11.09 -4.94 -10.66
CA ASP A 87 -11.56 -6.25 -11.09
C ASP A 87 -10.97 -6.74 -12.44
N GLN A 88 -9.89 -6.12 -12.91
CA GLN A 88 -9.29 -6.43 -14.21
C GLN A 88 -7.79 -6.73 -14.09
N GLY A 89 -7.31 -7.66 -14.90
CA GLY A 89 -5.89 -7.95 -15.04
C GLY A 89 -5.20 -8.25 -13.71
N LEU A 90 -4.24 -7.43 -13.31
CA LEU A 90 -3.54 -7.59 -12.04
C LEU A 90 -4.44 -7.46 -10.80
N PHE A 91 -5.60 -6.81 -10.94
CA PHE A 91 -6.52 -6.49 -9.84
C PHE A 91 -7.73 -7.43 -9.75
N GLU A 92 -7.69 -8.59 -10.41
CA GLU A 92 -8.78 -9.58 -10.37
C GLU A 92 -9.01 -10.20 -8.99
N LYS A 93 -7.95 -10.32 -8.18
CA LYS A 93 -8.06 -10.86 -6.83
C LYS A 93 -8.88 -9.93 -5.93
N GLN A 94 -9.77 -10.51 -5.14
CA GLN A 94 -10.69 -9.76 -4.27
C GLN A 94 -10.23 -9.75 -2.81
N GLY A 95 -10.35 -8.59 -2.18
CA GLY A 95 -10.10 -8.40 -0.76
C GLY A 95 -8.63 -8.30 -0.37
N LEU A 96 -8.40 -7.88 0.86
CA LEU A 96 -7.05 -7.71 1.41
C LEU A 96 -6.26 -9.03 1.36
N PRO A 97 -5.02 -9.00 0.86
CA PRO A 97 -4.18 -10.20 0.78
C PRO A 97 -3.74 -10.67 2.15
N ARG A 98 -3.52 -11.97 2.27
CA ARG A 98 -2.85 -12.56 3.43
C ARG A 98 -1.35 -12.59 3.20
N LEU A 99 -0.58 -12.05 4.14
CA LEU A 99 0.87 -12.03 4.05
C LEU A 99 1.46 -13.32 4.62
N ALA A 100 2.39 -13.91 3.87
CA ALA A 100 3.18 -15.06 4.28
C ALA A 100 4.68 -14.81 4.05
N PRO A 101 5.59 -15.33 4.90
CA PRO A 101 7.03 -15.09 4.76
C PRO A 101 7.61 -15.49 3.40
N SER A 102 7.07 -16.52 2.76
CA SER A 102 7.49 -17.02 1.44
C SER A 102 7.23 -16.02 0.30
N GLN A 103 6.38 -15.03 0.51
CA GLN A 103 6.04 -14.01 -0.50
C GLN A 103 7.04 -12.86 -0.53
N PHE A 104 7.95 -12.79 0.44
CA PHE A 104 8.93 -11.73 0.57
C PHE A 104 10.25 -12.10 -0.10
N GLY A 105 10.75 -11.20 -0.94
CA GLY A 105 12.03 -11.37 -1.62
C GLY A 105 12.75 -10.05 -1.83
N PRO A 106 14.11 -10.06 -1.87
CA PRO A 106 14.90 -8.86 -2.16
C PRO A 106 14.65 -8.29 -3.56
N ASN A 107 14.30 -9.14 -4.52
CA ASN A 107 14.00 -8.78 -5.90
C ASN A 107 12.62 -8.11 -6.08
N ARG A 108 11.82 -8.01 -5.04
CA ARG A 108 10.51 -7.33 -5.04
C ARG A 108 10.59 -5.87 -4.57
N LEU A 109 11.75 -5.43 -4.14
CA LEU A 109 12.01 -4.02 -3.83
C LEU A 109 11.99 -3.19 -5.10
N GLN A 110 11.55 -1.93 -4.99
CA GLN A 110 11.58 -0.95 -6.09
C GLN A 110 13.00 -0.70 -6.61
N ARG A 111 13.98 -0.80 -5.72
CA ARG A 111 15.42 -0.76 -6.00
C ARG A 111 16.15 -1.68 -5.02
N PRO A 112 17.34 -2.19 -5.38
CA PRO A 112 18.12 -3.03 -4.48
C PRO A 112 18.47 -2.30 -3.17
N LEU A 113 18.14 -2.91 -2.05
CA LEU A 113 18.52 -2.47 -0.71
C LEU A 113 19.07 -3.68 0.05
N PRO A 114 20.38 -3.69 0.39
CA PRO A 114 21.01 -4.84 1.02
C PRO A 114 20.28 -5.30 2.29
N GLY A 115 20.08 -6.62 2.39
CA GLY A 115 19.46 -7.26 3.55
C GLY A 115 17.96 -7.07 3.70
N ARG A 116 17.33 -6.20 2.93
CA ARG A 116 15.88 -5.94 2.95
C ARG A 116 15.13 -6.81 1.96
N SER A 117 13.83 -6.94 2.17
CA SER A 117 12.93 -7.61 1.22
C SER A 117 11.56 -6.97 1.21
N ALA A 118 10.80 -7.26 0.16
CA ALA A 118 9.44 -6.77 0.01
C ALA A 118 8.50 -7.84 -0.51
N SER A 119 7.20 -7.59 -0.34
CA SER A 119 6.12 -8.26 -1.05
C SER A 119 5.22 -7.23 -1.72
N GLN A 120 4.58 -7.63 -2.82
CA GLN A 120 3.67 -6.79 -3.57
C GLN A 120 2.44 -7.60 -3.97
N HIS A 121 1.26 -7.08 -3.66
CA HIS A 121 0.00 -7.73 -3.94
C HIS A 121 -0.94 -6.72 -4.60
N PHE A 122 -1.45 -7.08 -5.76
CA PHE A 122 -2.50 -6.34 -6.45
C PHE A 122 -3.85 -7.00 -6.20
N PHE A 123 -4.87 -6.21 -5.91
CA PHE A 123 -6.21 -6.71 -5.61
C PHE A 123 -7.26 -5.62 -5.78
N SER A 124 -8.53 -6.02 -5.81
CA SER A 124 -9.67 -5.10 -5.74
C SER A 124 -10.43 -5.29 -4.45
N SER A 125 -10.99 -4.20 -3.94
CA SER A 125 -11.87 -4.20 -2.78
C SER A 125 -12.82 -2.99 -2.85
N GLY A 126 -14.10 -3.20 -2.58
CA GLY A 126 -15.09 -2.15 -2.60
C GLY A 126 -15.21 -1.40 -3.95
N GLY A 127 -14.96 -2.08 -5.08
CA GLY A 127 -14.99 -1.51 -6.42
C GLY A 127 -13.80 -0.61 -6.76
N ARG A 128 -12.71 -0.70 -6.00
CA ARG A 128 -11.45 0.03 -6.19
C ARG A 128 -10.28 -0.94 -6.31
N ALA A 129 -9.30 -0.57 -7.10
CA ALA A 129 -8.07 -1.34 -7.29
C ALA A 129 -6.96 -0.85 -6.36
N PHE A 130 -6.18 -1.76 -5.80
CA PHE A 130 -5.13 -1.47 -4.84
C PHE A 130 -3.86 -2.26 -5.08
N CYS A 131 -2.75 -1.68 -4.66
CA CYS A 131 -1.51 -2.40 -4.42
C CYS A 131 -1.17 -2.33 -2.93
N LEU A 132 -1.00 -3.48 -2.28
CA LEU A 132 -0.39 -3.60 -0.96
C LEU A 132 1.09 -3.90 -1.13
N PHE A 133 1.93 -2.96 -0.76
CA PHE A 133 3.39 -3.06 -0.81
C PHE A 133 3.94 -3.08 0.62
N THR A 134 4.69 -4.12 0.96
CA THR A 134 5.24 -4.29 2.31
C THR A 134 6.74 -4.48 2.23
N VAL A 135 7.50 -3.69 3.00
CA VAL A 135 8.96 -3.77 3.07
C VAL A 135 9.39 -4.16 4.48
N LEU A 136 10.28 -5.13 4.57
CA LEU A 136 10.92 -5.58 5.79
C LEU A 136 12.34 -5.02 5.88
N GLY A 137 12.71 -4.48 7.01
CA GLY A 137 14.06 -3.99 7.28
C GLY A 137 15.13 -5.10 7.27
N SER A 138 14.72 -6.36 7.45
CA SER A 138 15.61 -7.54 7.35
C SER A 138 14.88 -8.74 6.76
N HIS A 139 15.40 -9.26 5.64
CA HIS A 139 14.91 -10.52 5.06
C HIS A 139 15.16 -11.71 5.99
N ALA A 140 16.30 -11.73 6.68
CA ALA A 140 16.63 -12.79 7.63
C ALA A 140 15.63 -12.90 8.79
N ARG A 141 15.02 -11.76 9.17
CA ARG A 141 14.02 -11.69 10.25
C ARG A 141 12.57 -11.81 9.79
N ARG A 142 12.33 -12.17 8.53
CA ARG A 142 10.98 -12.20 7.95
C ARG A 142 9.98 -13.06 8.73
N MET A 143 10.44 -14.13 9.37
CA MET A 143 9.57 -15.02 10.18
C MET A 143 8.98 -14.30 11.40
N ALA A 144 9.69 -13.33 11.96
CA ALA A 144 9.20 -12.49 13.05
C ALA A 144 8.47 -11.23 12.55
N SER A 145 8.93 -10.64 11.46
CA SER A 145 8.41 -9.36 10.95
C SER A 145 7.10 -9.52 10.19
N VAL A 146 6.91 -10.60 9.42
CA VAL A 146 5.70 -10.80 8.61
C VAL A 146 4.43 -10.95 9.47
N PRO A 147 4.41 -11.67 10.60
CA PRO A 147 3.24 -11.68 11.48
C PRO A 147 2.84 -10.29 12.00
N ARG A 148 3.80 -9.41 12.26
CA ARG A 148 3.55 -8.02 12.67
C ARG A 148 2.92 -7.21 11.54
N ALA A 149 3.43 -7.35 10.31
CA ALA A 149 2.83 -6.76 9.13
C ALA A 149 1.41 -7.29 8.88
N ALA A 150 1.20 -8.60 9.00
CA ALA A 150 -0.10 -9.23 8.84
C ALA A 150 -1.11 -8.75 9.89
N ALA A 151 -0.68 -8.53 11.14
CA ALA A 151 -1.52 -7.97 12.17
C ALA A 151 -1.99 -6.54 11.84
N LEU A 152 -1.10 -5.70 11.28
CA LEU A 152 -1.48 -4.38 10.78
C LEU A 152 -2.47 -4.49 9.62
N VAL A 153 -2.18 -5.32 8.61
CA VAL A 153 -3.02 -5.46 7.41
C VAL A 153 -4.45 -5.88 7.77
N LYS A 154 -4.65 -6.69 8.80
CA LYS A 154 -5.97 -7.06 9.29
C LYS A 154 -6.79 -5.87 9.84
N THR A 155 -6.16 -4.79 10.20
CA THR A 155 -6.83 -3.58 10.71
C THR A 155 -7.09 -2.54 9.62
N LEU A 156 -6.62 -2.78 8.40
CA LEU A 156 -6.93 -1.93 7.25
C LEU A 156 -8.41 -2.06 6.90
N HIS A 157 -9.03 -0.93 6.69
CA HIS A 157 -10.41 -0.85 6.26
C HIS A 157 -10.51 -0.01 4.99
N ILE A 158 -11.21 -0.55 3.99
CA ILE A 158 -11.46 0.09 2.70
C ILE A 158 -12.96 0.28 2.57
N THR A 159 -13.39 1.53 2.52
CA THR A 159 -14.81 1.87 2.36
C THR A 159 -15.24 1.64 0.91
N ASP A 160 -16.39 1.02 0.72
CA ASP A 160 -16.95 0.76 -0.60
C ASP A 160 -17.20 2.05 -1.38
N ARG A 161 -16.97 2.00 -2.69
CA ARG A 161 -17.25 3.11 -3.62
C ARG A 161 -18.67 3.65 -3.48
N ALA A 162 -19.66 2.76 -3.33
CA ALA A 162 -21.05 3.15 -3.18
C ALA A 162 -21.33 3.97 -1.91
N SER A 163 -20.57 3.71 -0.85
CA SER A 163 -20.65 4.48 0.40
C SER A 163 -19.98 5.84 0.28
N LEU A 164 -18.80 5.91 -0.36
CA LEU A 164 -18.09 7.17 -0.61
C LEU A 164 -18.90 8.15 -1.48
N ALA A 165 -19.61 7.63 -2.48
CA ALA A 165 -20.47 8.45 -3.33
C ALA A 165 -21.67 9.06 -2.57
N ARG A 166 -22.13 8.41 -1.51
CA ARG A 166 -23.21 8.93 -0.66
C ARG A 166 -22.76 10.01 0.30
N GLU A 167 -21.53 9.95 0.79
CA GLU A 167 -20.94 10.95 1.70
C GLU A 167 -20.53 12.24 0.98
N GLY A 168 -20.12 12.14 -0.29
CA GLY A 168 -19.76 13.30 -1.13
C GLY A 168 -20.93 14.07 -1.75
N GLY A 169 -22.15 13.60 -1.58
CA GLY A 169 -23.37 14.13 -2.20
C GLY A 169 -24.25 15.03 -1.35
N HIS A 170 -23.72 15.65 -0.29
CA HIS A 170 -24.49 16.66 0.47
C HIS A 170 -24.10 18.06 -0.02
N PRO A 171 -25.10 18.86 -0.51
CA PRO A 171 -24.89 20.25 -0.95
C PRO A 171 -24.59 21.16 0.24
#